data_80ce86c12bb7a776876160b2b519e6e6
#
_entry.id   80ce86c12bb7a776876160b2b519e6e6
#
_cell.length_a   1.000
_cell.length_b   1.000
_cell.length_c   1.000
_cell.angle_alpha   90.00
_cell.angle_beta   90.00
_cell.angle_gamma   90.00
#
_symmetry.space_group_name_H-M   'P 1'
#
loop_
_entity.id
_entity.type
_entity.pdbx_description
1 polymer ?
#
loop_
_entity_poly.entity_id
_entity_poly.type
_entity_poly.pdbx_seq_one_letter_code
_entity_poly.pdbx_strand_id
1 'polypeptide(L)'
;MYKILIITITMVVLAVSCQHSQSHRLGELELAVETNPDSVYGILQKCRKESMDFNMEDRMRYGLLRLKCQNILDLSFDAEDTVKAIADYYQRRGSYNEALLATYLLGRSYIVSGNESTYKKCLREE
;
A
#
# COMPACT_ATOMS: atom_id res chain seq x y z
N MET A 1 -32.43 -27.93 5.99
CA MET A 1 -31.67 -27.65 4.78
C MET A 1 -31.79 -26.19 4.32
N TYR A 2 -32.99 -25.66 4.27
CA TYR A 2 -33.21 -24.28 3.79
C TYR A 2 -32.52 -23.20 4.63
N LYS A 3 -32.50 -23.31 5.96
CA LYS A 3 -31.91 -22.35 6.88
C LYS A 3 -30.37 -22.29 6.77
N ILE A 4 -29.72 -23.44 6.57
CA ILE A 4 -28.25 -23.53 6.45
C ILE A 4 -27.80 -22.91 5.12
N LEU A 5 -28.56 -23.13 4.04
CA LEU A 5 -28.26 -22.53 2.73
C LEU A 5 -28.35 -21.01 2.76
N ILE A 6 -29.38 -20.46 3.39
CA ILE A 6 -29.59 -19.02 3.54
C ILE A 6 -28.47 -18.40 4.38
N ILE A 7 -28.07 -19.02 5.49
CA ILE A 7 -26.99 -18.57 6.36
C ILE A 7 -25.65 -18.55 5.59
N THR A 8 -25.39 -19.60 4.79
CA THR A 8 -24.16 -19.71 4.01
C THR A 8 -24.09 -18.62 2.93
N ILE A 9 -25.18 -18.35 2.23
CA ILE A 9 -25.29 -17.30 1.21
C ILE A 9 -25.10 -15.92 1.86
N THR A 10 -25.71 -15.68 3.01
CA THR A 10 -25.59 -14.41 3.75
C THR A 10 -24.16 -14.17 4.20
N MET A 11 -23.45 -15.19 4.68
CA MET A 11 -22.04 -15.10 5.06
C MET A 11 -21.13 -14.74 3.88
N VAL A 12 -21.35 -15.34 2.71
CA VAL A 12 -20.58 -15.06 1.50
C VAL A 12 -20.80 -13.62 1.03
N VAL A 13 -22.04 -13.14 1.06
CA VAL A 13 -22.37 -11.75 0.68
C VAL A 13 -21.73 -10.74 1.62
N LEU A 14 -21.71 -11.02 2.92
CA LEU A 14 -21.05 -10.15 3.90
C LEU A 14 -19.53 -10.09 3.71
N ALA A 15 -18.90 -11.22 3.38
CA ALA A 15 -17.45 -11.27 3.12
C ALA A 15 -17.06 -10.44 1.89
N VAL A 16 -17.81 -10.55 0.80
CA VAL A 16 -17.59 -9.76 -0.42
C VAL A 16 -17.82 -8.26 -0.16
N SER A 17 -18.84 -7.92 0.62
CA SER A 17 -19.14 -6.54 1.00
C SER A 17 -18.00 -5.91 1.80
N CYS A 18 -17.37 -6.65 2.73
CA CYS A 18 -16.22 -6.15 3.51
C CYS A 18 -15.00 -5.86 2.63
N GLN A 19 -14.68 -6.73 1.67
CA GLN A 19 -13.56 -6.52 0.75
C GLN A 19 -13.77 -5.31 -0.15
N HIS A 20 -14.97 -5.13 -0.65
CA HIS A 20 -15.32 -3.98 -1.50
C HIS A 20 -15.24 -2.65 -0.73
N SER A 21 -15.64 -2.66 0.55
CA SER A 21 -15.53 -1.52 1.46
C SER A 21 -14.08 -1.08 1.69
N GLN A 22 -13.14 -2.02 1.86
CA GLN A 22 -11.72 -1.71 2.06
C GLN A 22 -11.09 -1.10 0.82
N SER A 23 -11.35 -1.65 -0.36
CA SER A 23 -10.85 -1.10 -1.63
C SER A 23 -11.36 0.32 -1.87
N HIS A 24 -12.61 0.60 -1.54
CA HIS A 24 -13.21 1.92 -1.64
C HIS A 24 -12.56 2.92 -0.68
N ARG A 25 -12.34 2.53 0.57
CA ARG A 25 -11.66 3.36 1.57
C ARG A 25 -10.23 3.71 1.13
N LEU A 26 -9.48 2.75 0.60
CA LEU A 26 -8.14 3.00 0.06
C LEU A 26 -8.19 4.00 -1.10
N GLY A 27 -9.17 3.88 -1.99
CA GLY A 27 -9.37 4.83 -3.08
C GLY A 27 -9.62 6.26 -2.59
N GLU A 28 -10.42 6.43 -1.56
CA GLU A 28 -10.66 7.74 -0.95
C GLU A 28 -9.40 8.33 -0.32
N LEU A 29 -8.60 7.50 0.36
CA LEU A 29 -7.33 7.93 0.95
C LEU A 29 -6.29 8.29 -0.11
N GLU A 30 -6.24 7.56 -1.21
CA GLU A 30 -5.38 7.86 -2.35
C GLU A 30 -5.68 9.24 -2.97
N LEU A 31 -6.96 9.63 -3.01
CA LEU A 31 -7.37 10.95 -3.50
C LEU A 31 -7.03 12.07 -2.50
N ALA A 32 -7.09 11.78 -1.21
CA ALA A 32 -6.87 12.76 -0.15
C ALA A 32 -5.40 13.00 0.20
N VAL A 33 -4.50 12.11 -0.19
CA VAL A 33 -3.10 12.13 0.25
C VAL A 33 -2.34 13.40 -0.16
N GLU A 34 -2.66 13.96 -1.32
CA GLU A 34 -1.98 15.17 -1.82
C GLU A 34 -2.36 16.43 -1.01
N THR A 35 -3.58 16.47 -0.49
CA THR A 35 -4.09 17.63 0.24
C THR A 35 -3.98 17.48 1.76
N ASN A 36 -4.10 16.27 2.29
CA ASN A 36 -4.10 15.99 3.73
C ASN A 36 -3.25 14.76 4.08
N PRO A 37 -1.93 14.77 3.80
CA PRO A 37 -1.09 13.61 4.05
C PRO A 37 -1.03 13.21 5.53
N ASP A 38 -1.06 14.18 6.46
CA ASP A 38 -1.06 13.91 7.91
C ASP A 38 -2.28 13.10 8.35
N SER A 39 -3.47 13.52 7.90
CA SER A 39 -4.73 12.83 8.22
C SER A 39 -4.76 11.44 7.62
N VAL A 40 -4.32 11.30 6.37
CA VAL A 40 -4.24 10.01 5.68
C VAL A 40 -3.29 9.06 6.42
N TYR A 41 -2.11 9.53 6.78
CA TYR A 41 -1.13 8.72 7.50
C TYR A 41 -1.66 8.27 8.86
N GLY A 42 -2.35 9.16 9.58
CA GLY A 42 -2.99 8.82 10.85
C GLY A 42 -4.02 7.69 10.72
N ILE A 43 -4.82 7.72 9.67
CA ILE A 43 -5.80 6.67 9.37
C ILE A 43 -5.09 5.36 9.03
N LEU A 44 -4.04 5.41 8.21
CA LEU A 44 -3.25 4.22 7.84
C LEU A 44 -2.60 3.56 9.05
N GLN A 45 -2.11 4.34 10.01
CA GLN A 45 -1.56 3.82 11.26
C GLN A 45 -2.59 3.07 12.10
N LYS A 46 -3.82 3.58 12.15
CA LYS A 46 -4.93 2.92 12.85
C LYS A 46 -5.36 1.62 12.17
N CYS A 47 -5.22 1.53 10.86
CA CYS A 47 -5.59 0.37 10.06
C CYS A 47 -4.48 -0.68 9.93
N ARG A 48 -3.35 -0.50 10.60
CA ARG A 48 -2.18 -1.38 10.44
C ARG A 48 -2.48 -2.86 10.72
N LYS A 49 -3.23 -3.15 11.78
CA LYS A 49 -3.64 -4.52 12.11
C LYS A 49 -4.57 -5.12 11.07
N GLU A 50 -5.57 -4.34 10.64
CA GLU A 50 -6.54 -4.76 9.64
C GLU A 50 -5.88 -5.03 8.28
N SER A 51 -4.83 -4.27 7.94
CA SER A 51 -4.12 -4.41 6.67
C SER A 51 -3.46 -5.78 6.48
N MET A 52 -3.15 -6.47 7.56
CA MET A 52 -2.59 -7.82 7.50
C MET A 52 -3.58 -8.84 6.93
N ASP A 53 -4.89 -8.58 7.04
CA ASP A 53 -5.95 -9.42 6.53
C ASP A 53 -6.41 -9.02 5.12
N PHE A 54 -5.85 -7.95 4.55
CA PHE A 54 -6.16 -7.53 3.18
C PHE A 54 -5.66 -8.56 2.16
N ASN A 55 -6.34 -8.64 1.02
CA ASN A 55 -5.81 -9.38 -0.12
C ASN A 55 -4.50 -8.73 -0.61
N MET A 56 -3.78 -9.41 -1.49
CA MET A 56 -2.46 -8.93 -1.95
C MET A 56 -2.55 -7.56 -2.61
N GLU A 57 -3.52 -7.33 -3.47
CA GLU A 57 -3.71 -6.05 -4.16
C GLU A 57 -3.92 -4.90 -3.18
N ASP A 58 -4.86 -5.04 -2.25
CA ASP A 58 -5.16 -4.01 -1.25
C ASP A 58 -4.02 -3.80 -0.26
N ARG A 59 -3.33 -4.87 0.10
CA ARG A 59 -2.14 -4.79 0.96
C ARG A 59 -1.04 -3.97 0.30
N MET A 60 -0.81 -4.18 -0.99
CA MET A 60 0.21 -3.43 -1.73
C MET A 60 -0.21 -1.97 -1.94
N ARG A 61 -1.48 -1.70 -2.20
CA ARG A 61 -2.03 -0.33 -2.25
C ARG A 61 -1.84 0.38 -0.90
N TYR A 62 -2.19 -0.30 0.18
CA TYR A 62 -1.98 0.21 1.54
C TYR A 62 -0.50 0.53 1.79
N GLY A 63 0.40 -0.38 1.45
CA GLY A 63 1.84 -0.20 1.60
C GLY A 63 2.39 0.96 0.77
N LEU A 64 2.00 1.07 -0.49
CA LEU A 64 2.44 2.17 -1.36
C LEU A 64 1.95 3.52 -0.85
N LEU A 65 0.72 3.58 -0.38
CA LEU A 65 0.14 4.80 0.19
C LEU A 65 0.88 5.23 1.46
N ARG A 66 1.23 4.28 2.33
CA ARG A 66 2.06 4.55 3.51
C ARG A 66 3.41 5.16 3.13
N LEU A 67 4.10 4.56 2.16
CA LEU A 67 5.39 5.06 1.69
C LEU A 67 5.27 6.46 1.10
N LYS A 68 4.21 6.73 0.36
CA LYS A 68 3.94 8.05 -0.19
C LYS A 68 3.76 9.09 0.92
N CYS A 69 2.98 8.79 1.95
CA CYS A 69 2.82 9.64 3.11
C CYS A 69 4.15 9.86 3.84
N GLN A 70 4.92 8.82 4.06
CA GLN A 70 6.22 8.90 4.71
C GLN A 70 7.17 9.82 3.95
N ASN A 71 7.16 9.76 2.63
CA ASN A 71 7.96 10.64 1.79
C ASN A 71 7.51 12.10 1.87
N ILE A 72 6.21 12.36 1.76
CA ILE A 72 5.66 13.72 1.81
C ILE A 72 5.89 14.37 3.17
N LEU A 73 5.72 13.61 4.26
CA LEU A 73 5.85 14.09 5.63
C LEU A 73 7.28 14.05 6.16
N ASP A 74 8.24 13.62 5.36
CA ASP A 74 9.65 13.48 5.73
C ASP A 74 9.84 12.58 6.96
N LEU A 75 9.12 11.47 6.99
CA LEU A 75 9.20 10.46 8.03
C LEU A 75 10.12 9.31 7.62
N SER A 76 10.53 8.51 8.60
CA SER A 76 11.25 7.27 8.32
C SER A 76 10.39 6.30 7.52
N PHE A 77 10.99 5.68 6.51
CA PHE A 77 10.31 4.66 5.70
C PHE A 77 10.15 3.35 6.48
N ASP A 78 9.15 2.56 6.06
CA ASP A 78 9.01 1.17 6.51
C ASP A 78 10.28 0.38 6.18
N ALA A 79 10.43 -0.81 6.75
CA ALA A 79 11.62 -1.65 6.58
C ALA A 79 11.96 -1.89 5.10
N GLU A 80 13.24 -1.95 4.78
CA GLU A 80 13.74 -2.12 3.39
C GLU A 80 13.07 -3.30 2.67
N ASP A 81 12.93 -4.44 3.34
CA ASP A 81 12.29 -5.62 2.75
C ASP A 81 10.85 -5.36 2.33
N THR A 82 10.11 -4.59 3.13
CA THR A 82 8.73 -4.19 2.84
C THR A 82 8.68 -3.25 1.63
N VAL A 83 9.54 -2.24 1.60
CA VAL A 83 9.60 -1.27 0.49
C VAL A 83 9.97 -1.96 -0.81
N LYS A 84 10.94 -2.87 -0.76
CA LYS A 84 11.39 -3.65 -1.91
C LYS A 84 10.28 -4.57 -2.43
N ALA A 85 9.55 -5.24 -1.55
CA ALA A 85 8.43 -6.10 -1.94
C ALA A 85 7.32 -5.31 -2.65
N ILE A 86 7.02 -4.09 -2.20
CA ILE A 86 6.05 -3.20 -2.84
C ILE A 86 6.53 -2.79 -4.22
N ALA A 87 7.79 -2.38 -4.36
CA ALA A 87 8.37 -2.01 -5.65
C ALA A 87 8.34 -3.17 -6.64
N ASP A 88 8.73 -4.37 -6.22
CA ASP A 88 8.71 -5.57 -7.05
C ASP A 88 7.30 -5.92 -7.53
N TYR A 89 6.30 -5.79 -6.65
CA TYR A 89 4.91 -6.03 -7.00
C TYR A 89 4.42 -5.09 -8.11
N TYR A 90 4.66 -3.79 -7.96
CA TYR A 90 4.18 -2.79 -8.93
C TYR A 90 4.96 -2.83 -10.25
N GLN A 91 6.21 -3.23 -10.24
CA GLN A 91 6.96 -3.47 -11.49
C GLN A 91 6.37 -4.60 -12.32
N ARG A 92 5.80 -5.60 -11.67
CA ARG A 92 5.19 -6.76 -12.37
C ARG A 92 3.73 -6.55 -12.72
N ARG A 93 2.96 -5.88 -11.85
CA ARG A 93 1.49 -5.85 -11.91
C ARG A 93 0.88 -4.46 -11.90
N GLY A 94 1.66 -3.43 -11.67
CA GLY A 94 1.18 -2.06 -11.62
C GLY A 94 1.12 -1.40 -12.99
N SER A 95 0.43 -0.26 -13.05
CA SER A 95 0.54 0.66 -14.18
C SER A 95 1.94 1.26 -14.24
N TYR A 96 2.28 1.90 -15.37
CA TYR A 96 3.55 2.59 -15.51
C TYR A 96 3.79 3.61 -14.39
N ASN A 97 2.77 4.42 -14.08
CA ASN A 97 2.87 5.45 -13.04
C ASN A 97 3.05 4.85 -11.64
N GLU A 98 2.34 3.76 -11.34
CA GLU A 98 2.49 3.05 -10.06
C GLU A 98 3.89 2.44 -9.91
N ALA A 99 4.38 1.80 -10.96
CA ALA A 99 5.72 1.23 -10.98
C ALA A 99 6.79 2.31 -10.80
N LEU A 100 6.64 3.43 -11.49
CA LEU A 100 7.55 4.57 -11.39
C LEU A 100 7.56 5.16 -9.98
N LEU A 101 6.39 5.36 -9.38
CA LEU A 101 6.27 5.87 -8.02
C LEU A 101 6.91 4.89 -7.01
N ALA A 102 6.63 3.61 -7.11
CA ALA A 102 7.17 2.60 -6.21
C ALA A 102 8.70 2.52 -6.30
N THR A 103 9.25 2.56 -7.50
CA THR A 103 10.70 2.58 -7.74
C THR A 103 11.35 3.85 -7.18
N TYR A 104 10.71 5.00 -7.40
CA TYR A 104 11.17 6.27 -6.83
C TYR A 104 11.23 6.22 -5.30
N LEU A 105 10.18 5.72 -4.66
CA LEU A 105 10.12 5.61 -3.20
C LEU A 105 11.16 4.62 -2.65
N LEU A 106 11.41 3.53 -3.37
CA LEU A 106 12.51 2.60 -3.02
C LEU A 106 13.86 3.32 -3.05
N GLY A 107 14.14 4.06 -4.11
CA GLY A 107 15.36 4.87 -4.21
C GLY A 107 15.48 5.89 -3.07
N ARG A 108 14.39 6.58 -2.75
CA ARG A 108 14.34 7.53 -1.63
C ARG A 108 14.62 6.85 -0.29
N SER A 109 14.09 5.65 -0.07
CA SER A 109 14.34 4.91 1.16
C SER A 109 15.82 4.57 1.35
N TYR A 110 16.54 4.26 0.27
CA TYR A 110 17.97 4.03 0.32
C TYR A 110 18.78 5.30 0.65
N ILE A 111 18.39 6.43 0.11
CA ILE A 111 19.03 7.72 0.43
C ILE A 111 18.88 8.03 1.92
N VAL A 112 17.67 7.94 2.44
CA VAL A 112 17.32 8.26 3.83
C VAL A 112 18.03 7.32 4.80
N SER A 113 18.20 6.05 4.43
CA SER A 113 18.92 5.08 5.26
C SER A 113 20.44 5.22 5.19
N GLY A 114 20.96 6.13 4.36
CA GLY A 114 22.41 6.30 4.17
C GLY A 114 23.05 5.27 3.27
N ASN A 115 22.28 4.44 2.55
CA ASN A 115 22.79 3.41 1.65
C ASN A 115 22.92 3.93 0.22
N GLU A 116 23.81 4.89 0.03
CA GLU A 116 24.02 5.62 -1.21
C GLU A 116 24.45 4.72 -2.38
N SER A 117 25.22 3.67 -2.10
CA SER A 117 25.70 2.73 -3.14
C SER A 117 24.54 1.96 -3.78
N THR A 118 23.58 1.53 -2.97
CA THR A 118 22.39 0.81 -3.44
C THR A 118 21.45 1.72 -4.24
N TYR A 119 21.34 2.99 -3.82
CA TYR A 119 20.59 4.00 -4.56
C TYR A 119 21.15 4.20 -5.98
N LYS A 120 22.44 4.36 -6.12
CA LYS A 120 23.09 4.50 -7.44
C LYS A 120 22.89 3.27 -8.32
N LYS A 121 22.85 2.09 -7.72
CA LYS A 121 22.56 0.85 -8.44
C LYS A 121 21.13 0.82 -8.97
N CYS A 122 20.15 1.23 -8.16
CA CYS A 122 18.75 1.33 -8.59
C CYS A 122 18.58 2.27 -9.79
N LEU A 123 19.26 3.41 -9.79
CA LEU A 123 19.20 4.37 -10.91
C LEU A 123 19.78 3.82 -12.22
N ARG A 124 20.73 2.89 -12.15
CA ARG A 124 21.34 2.30 -13.35
C ARG A 124 20.47 1.22 -13.99
N GLU A 125 19.59 0.59 -13.24
CA GLU A 125 18.71 -0.48 -13.73
C GLU A 125 17.44 0.07 -14.41
N GLU A 126 17.22 1.35 -14.36
CA GLU A 126 16.18 2.06 -15.10
C GLU A 126 16.68 2.49 -16.48
#